data_36a5e658c98f5d6cdca00dd2264edb6d
#
_entry.id   36a5e658c98f5d6cdca00dd2264edb6d
#
_cell.length_a   1.000
_cell.length_b   1.000
_cell.length_c   1.000
_cell.angle_alpha   90.00
_cell.angle_beta   90.00
_cell.angle_gamma   90.00
#
_symmetry.space_group_name_H-M   'P 1'
#
loop_
_entity.id
_entity.type
_entity.pdbx_description
1 polymer ?
#
loop_
_entity_poly.entity_id
_entity_poly.type
_entity_poly.pdbx_seq_one_letter_code
_entity_poly.pdbx_strand_id
1 'polypeptide(L)'
;MPRRRRGYPVAVLVGLGKGEAHIWDLYSESVKPGPQIASNGTDYGFHEAVVDQLRPRLKEGVKTVLVATEDRRLYNEFMGHVSRHQGWLLRGWKLNTVTLTHIQGNARTAEEVRTLAASDEFRSRLSEASEGDLDSVMGVLEKRLNTSEGIDTLMLSLDDVEAGVYGEEPPEYILVTEEFTRRHRGRAQRLLQVAQNRGVKTRTVPTGSWHASRLFQLGGIVGVASEKRTRG
;
A
#
# COMPACT_ATOMS: atom_id res chain seq x y z
N MET A 1 11.79 -2.14 -25.31
CA MET A 1 10.95 -1.18 -24.53
C MET A 1 11.33 -1.31 -23.06
N PRO A 2 11.75 -0.25 -22.37
CA PRO A 2 12.08 -0.33 -20.95
C PRO A 2 10.81 -0.67 -20.16
N ARG A 3 10.82 -1.80 -19.43
CA ARG A 3 9.75 -2.14 -18.47
C ARG A 3 9.70 -1.04 -17.41
N ARG A 4 8.65 -0.23 -17.41
CA ARG A 4 8.38 0.74 -16.36
C ARG A 4 8.37 0.03 -15.00
N ARG A 5 9.15 0.53 -14.06
CA ARG A 5 9.22 0.07 -12.68
C ARG A 5 7.83 0.08 -12.07
N ARG A 6 7.39 -1.08 -11.59
CA ARG A 6 6.14 -1.20 -10.85
C ARG A 6 6.47 -1.00 -9.38
N GLY A 7 6.31 0.22 -8.88
CA GLY A 7 6.20 0.44 -7.44
C GLY A 7 5.01 -0.34 -6.89
N TYR A 8 4.93 -0.47 -5.58
CA TYR A 8 3.77 -1.03 -4.89
C TYR A 8 2.63 -0.01 -4.88
N PRO A 9 1.35 -0.40 -5.06
CA PRO A 9 0.25 0.54 -4.95
C PRO A 9 0.16 1.06 -3.52
N VAL A 10 -0.01 2.35 -3.38
CA VAL A 10 -0.18 3.05 -2.09
C VAL A 10 -1.59 2.87 -1.56
N ALA A 11 -2.56 2.88 -2.48
CA ALA A 11 -3.96 2.70 -2.20
C ALA A 11 -4.68 2.05 -3.40
N VAL A 12 -5.93 1.66 -3.19
CA VAL A 12 -6.84 1.24 -4.25
C VAL A 12 -7.98 2.24 -4.33
N LEU A 13 -8.37 2.63 -5.55
CA LEU A 13 -9.56 3.42 -5.81
C LEU A 13 -10.62 2.51 -6.42
N VAL A 14 -11.82 2.58 -5.86
CA VAL A 14 -13.02 1.91 -6.36
C VAL A 14 -13.97 2.97 -6.91
N GLY A 15 -14.17 3.01 -8.20
CA GLY A 15 -15.25 3.80 -8.80
C GLY A 15 -16.55 3.03 -8.69
N LEU A 16 -17.43 3.41 -7.75
CA LEU A 16 -18.66 2.70 -7.42
C LEU A 16 -19.86 3.35 -8.08
N GLY A 17 -20.52 2.60 -8.96
CA GLY A 17 -21.78 2.96 -9.62
C GLY A 17 -22.91 2.02 -9.24
N LYS A 18 -24.10 2.25 -9.79
CA LYS A 18 -25.27 1.39 -9.59
C LYS A 18 -25.11 0.12 -10.41
N GLY A 19 -24.72 -0.98 -9.76
CA GLY A 19 -24.52 -2.27 -10.40
C GLY A 19 -23.23 -2.39 -11.21
N GLU A 20 -22.31 -1.45 -11.09
CA GLU A 20 -20.99 -1.51 -11.70
C GLU A 20 -19.93 -0.95 -10.78
N ALA A 21 -18.72 -1.48 -10.82
CA ALA A 21 -17.58 -0.93 -10.13
C ALA A 21 -16.30 -1.11 -10.96
N HIS A 22 -15.39 -0.15 -10.83
CA HIS A 22 -14.08 -0.20 -11.46
C HIS A 22 -13.00 -0.09 -10.41
N ILE A 23 -12.01 -0.97 -10.47
CA ILE A 23 -10.87 -0.94 -9.55
C ILE A 23 -9.68 -0.25 -10.22
N TRP A 24 -8.98 0.58 -9.47
CA TRP A 24 -7.78 1.27 -9.91
C TRP A 24 -6.68 1.12 -8.87
N ASP A 25 -5.51 0.73 -9.30
CA ASP A 25 -4.33 0.67 -8.44
C ASP A 25 -3.64 2.04 -8.44
N LEU A 26 -3.56 2.66 -7.25
CA LEU A 26 -2.96 3.99 -7.05
C LEU A 26 -1.51 3.84 -6.63
N TYR A 27 -0.63 4.45 -7.40
CA TYR A 27 0.80 4.59 -7.11
C TYR A 27 1.10 6.06 -6.81
N SER A 28 2.25 6.37 -6.21
CA SER A 28 2.63 7.75 -5.87
C SER A 28 2.54 8.73 -7.05
N GLU A 29 2.79 8.28 -8.27
CA GLU A 29 2.85 9.15 -9.46
C GLU A 29 1.97 8.64 -10.62
N SER A 30 1.20 7.59 -10.42
CA SER A 30 0.41 7.01 -11.52
C SER A 30 -0.79 6.22 -11.01
N VAL A 31 -1.82 6.17 -11.82
CA VAL A 31 -3.01 5.33 -11.61
C VAL A 31 -3.05 4.27 -12.70
N LYS A 32 -3.29 3.02 -12.34
CA LYS A 32 -3.42 1.92 -13.31
C LYS A 32 -4.81 1.31 -13.24
N PRO A 33 -5.42 1.03 -14.39
CA PRO A 33 -6.69 0.34 -14.44
C PRO A 33 -6.55 -1.11 -13.94
N GLY A 34 -7.49 -1.51 -13.12
CA GLY A 34 -7.71 -2.88 -12.69
C GLY A 34 -9.00 -3.46 -13.30
N PRO A 35 -9.60 -4.47 -12.67
CA PRO A 35 -10.81 -5.10 -13.18
C PRO A 35 -12.04 -4.20 -13.09
N GLN A 36 -12.96 -4.45 -14.01
CA GLN A 36 -14.32 -3.95 -13.99
C GLN A 36 -15.23 -5.05 -13.46
N ILE A 37 -16.20 -4.68 -12.65
CA ILE A 37 -17.17 -5.57 -12.02
C ILE A 37 -18.56 -5.10 -12.44
N ALA A 38 -19.36 -6.00 -12.98
CA ALA A 38 -20.77 -5.76 -13.23
C ALA A 38 -21.63 -6.58 -12.26
N SER A 39 -22.77 -6.04 -11.89
CA SER A 39 -23.73 -6.76 -11.05
C SER A 39 -24.25 -8.00 -11.76
N ASN A 40 -24.34 -9.09 -11.03
CA ASN A 40 -24.92 -10.36 -11.47
C ASN A 40 -26.39 -10.53 -11.03
N GLY A 41 -27.07 -9.46 -10.67
CA GLY A 41 -28.49 -9.44 -10.35
C GLY A 41 -28.85 -9.26 -8.88
N THR A 42 -27.90 -9.35 -7.95
CA THR A 42 -28.13 -9.08 -6.52
C THR A 42 -27.11 -8.10 -5.96
N ASP A 43 -27.55 -7.19 -5.09
CA ASP A 43 -26.66 -6.22 -4.43
C ASP A 43 -25.62 -6.94 -3.57
N TYR A 44 -25.99 -8.02 -2.90
CA TYR A 44 -25.06 -8.84 -2.12
C TYR A 44 -23.94 -9.40 -2.99
N GLY A 45 -24.29 -10.07 -4.08
CA GLY A 45 -23.31 -10.67 -5.00
C GLY A 45 -22.40 -9.63 -5.65
N PHE A 46 -22.94 -8.46 -5.95
CA PHE A 46 -22.17 -7.34 -6.49
C PHE A 46 -21.14 -6.82 -5.48
N HIS A 47 -21.55 -6.53 -4.24
CA HIS A 47 -20.63 -6.04 -3.21
C HIS A 47 -19.57 -7.09 -2.84
N GLU A 48 -19.94 -8.37 -2.79
CA GLU A 48 -18.99 -9.46 -2.56
C GLU A 48 -17.96 -9.56 -3.69
N ALA A 49 -18.39 -9.43 -4.95
CA ALA A 49 -17.47 -9.42 -6.10
C ALA A 49 -16.48 -8.25 -6.05
N VAL A 50 -16.92 -7.07 -5.58
CA VAL A 50 -16.02 -5.94 -5.35
C VAL A 50 -14.99 -6.28 -4.27
N VAL A 51 -15.41 -6.84 -3.14
CA VAL A 51 -14.51 -7.25 -2.06
C VAL A 51 -13.51 -8.31 -2.52
N ASP A 52 -13.95 -9.28 -3.32
CA ASP A 52 -13.08 -10.34 -3.87
C ASP A 52 -11.97 -9.76 -4.73
N GLN A 53 -12.24 -8.70 -5.49
CA GLN A 53 -11.21 -8.00 -6.27
C GLN A 53 -10.27 -7.16 -5.40
N LEU A 54 -10.70 -6.73 -4.21
CA LEU A 54 -9.84 -6.04 -3.26
C LEU A 54 -8.92 -6.99 -2.49
N ARG A 55 -9.37 -8.22 -2.19
CA ARG A 55 -8.64 -9.21 -1.37
C ARG A 55 -7.17 -9.43 -1.78
N PRO A 56 -6.81 -9.64 -3.06
CA PRO A 56 -5.42 -9.82 -3.46
C PRO A 56 -4.55 -8.62 -3.07
N ARG A 57 -5.04 -7.40 -3.34
CA ARG A 57 -4.35 -6.15 -3.07
C ARG A 57 -4.13 -5.90 -1.58
N LEU A 58 -5.15 -6.21 -0.78
CA LEU A 58 -5.08 -6.12 0.68
C LEU A 58 -4.12 -7.15 1.28
N LYS A 59 -4.07 -8.37 0.73
CA LYS A 59 -3.08 -9.38 1.09
C LYS A 59 -1.65 -8.95 0.73
N GLU A 60 -1.50 -8.20 -0.34
CA GLU A 60 -0.22 -7.63 -0.75
C GLU A 60 0.21 -6.45 0.12
N GLY A 61 -0.63 -5.94 1.02
CA GLY A 61 -0.30 -4.94 2.03
C GLY A 61 -0.90 -3.56 1.79
N VAL A 62 -1.76 -3.37 0.78
CA VAL A 62 -2.55 -2.14 0.64
C VAL A 62 -3.54 -2.05 1.79
N LYS A 63 -3.60 -0.89 2.45
CA LYS A 63 -4.46 -0.68 3.62
C LYS A 63 -5.50 0.41 3.43
N THR A 64 -5.38 1.19 2.37
CA THR A 64 -6.31 2.27 2.06
C THR A 64 -7.08 1.97 0.80
N VAL A 65 -8.41 2.01 0.92
CA VAL A 65 -9.35 1.90 -0.19
C VAL A 65 -10.15 3.19 -0.25
N LEU A 66 -10.00 3.91 -1.34
CA LEU A 66 -10.79 5.11 -1.64
C LEU A 66 -12.00 4.68 -2.48
N VAL A 67 -13.20 5.02 -2.05
CA VAL A 67 -14.44 4.69 -2.75
C VAL A 67 -15.03 5.95 -3.33
N ALA A 68 -14.92 6.11 -4.65
CA ALA A 68 -15.44 7.26 -5.39
C ALA A 68 -16.86 6.96 -5.86
N THR A 69 -17.79 7.81 -5.48
CA THR A 69 -19.18 7.82 -5.96
C THR A 69 -19.80 9.18 -5.72
N GLU A 70 -20.68 9.62 -6.62
CA GLU A 70 -21.51 10.82 -6.40
C GLU A 70 -22.70 10.54 -5.48
N ASP A 71 -23.20 9.30 -5.48
CA ASP A 71 -24.29 8.87 -4.60
C ASP A 71 -23.76 8.25 -3.31
N ARG A 72 -23.81 9.04 -2.23
CA ARG A 72 -23.39 8.59 -0.90
C ARG A 72 -24.18 7.37 -0.38
N ARG A 73 -25.37 7.10 -0.93
CA ARG A 73 -26.16 5.92 -0.55
C ARG A 73 -25.45 4.64 -1.00
N LEU A 74 -24.92 4.62 -2.23
CA LEU A 74 -24.14 3.47 -2.72
C LEU A 74 -22.93 3.18 -1.84
N TYR A 75 -22.23 4.23 -1.40
CA TYR A 75 -21.13 4.07 -0.43
C TYR A 75 -21.63 3.47 0.89
N ASN A 76 -22.73 3.98 1.44
CA ASN A 76 -23.27 3.48 2.70
C ASN A 76 -23.76 2.03 2.60
N GLU A 77 -24.36 1.64 1.47
CA GLU A 77 -24.79 0.26 1.19
C GLU A 77 -23.59 -0.68 1.10
N PHE A 78 -22.53 -0.29 0.37
CA PHE A 78 -21.28 -1.03 0.32
C PHE A 78 -20.63 -1.16 1.70
N MET A 79 -20.53 -0.07 2.47
CA MET A 79 -20.01 -0.10 3.84
C MET A 79 -20.86 -0.96 4.78
N GLY A 80 -22.18 -0.94 4.61
CA GLY A 80 -23.10 -1.81 5.33
C GLY A 80 -22.85 -3.30 5.04
N HIS A 81 -22.56 -3.63 3.77
CA HIS A 81 -22.15 -4.98 3.36
C HIS A 81 -20.79 -5.37 4.00
N VAL A 82 -19.78 -4.51 3.87
CA VAL A 82 -18.45 -4.76 4.44
C VAL A 82 -18.54 -4.97 5.97
N SER A 83 -19.29 -4.13 6.66
CA SER A 83 -19.41 -4.21 8.12
C SER A 83 -20.10 -5.50 8.58
N ARG A 84 -21.10 -5.98 7.86
CA ARG A 84 -21.87 -7.18 8.20
C ARG A 84 -21.16 -8.48 7.82
N HIS A 85 -20.56 -8.50 6.62
CA HIS A 85 -20.08 -9.75 6.03
C HIS A 85 -18.54 -9.84 5.97
N GLN A 86 -17.86 -8.71 6.01
CA GLN A 86 -16.40 -8.61 5.86
C GLN A 86 -15.74 -7.87 7.03
N GLY A 87 -16.28 -8.06 8.24
CA GLY A 87 -15.82 -7.38 9.46
C GLY A 87 -14.33 -7.57 9.76
N TRP A 88 -13.69 -8.60 9.19
CA TRP A 88 -12.24 -8.82 9.28
C TRP A 88 -11.43 -7.71 8.59
N LEU A 89 -11.97 -7.01 7.59
CA LEU A 89 -11.32 -5.87 6.95
C LEU A 89 -11.22 -4.67 7.90
N LEU A 90 -12.24 -4.49 8.75
CA LEU A 90 -12.36 -3.33 9.64
C LEU A 90 -11.81 -3.57 11.04
N ARG A 91 -11.64 -4.83 11.47
CA ARG A 91 -11.28 -5.23 12.84
C ARG A 91 -9.88 -5.83 12.95
N GLY A 92 -9.02 -5.65 11.96
CA GLY A 92 -7.64 -6.13 12.03
C GLY A 92 -6.87 -5.54 13.21
N TRP A 93 -5.80 -6.21 13.65
CA TRP A 93 -4.81 -5.62 14.57
C TRP A 93 -4.35 -4.29 13.97
N LYS A 94 -3.98 -3.33 14.84
CA LYS A 94 -3.64 -1.94 14.45
C LYS A 94 -2.83 -1.77 13.16
N LEU A 95 -2.02 -2.78 12.79
CA LEU A 95 -1.21 -2.80 11.57
C LEU A 95 -1.91 -3.42 10.34
N ASN A 96 -3.09 -4.03 10.49
CA ASN A 96 -3.80 -4.73 9.41
C ASN A 96 -5.23 -4.21 9.17
N THR A 97 -5.59 -3.11 9.81
CA THR A 97 -6.90 -2.48 9.59
C THR A 97 -6.92 -1.81 8.22
N VAL A 98 -7.93 -2.13 7.42
CA VAL A 98 -8.18 -1.48 6.14
C VAL A 98 -9.04 -0.24 6.37
N THR A 99 -8.61 0.89 5.86
CA THR A 99 -9.37 2.12 5.86
C THR A 99 -10.14 2.25 4.55
N LEU A 100 -11.47 2.33 4.63
CA LEU A 100 -12.33 2.64 3.49
C LEU A 100 -12.83 4.07 3.63
N THR A 101 -12.48 4.93 2.68
CA THR A 101 -12.81 6.36 2.72
C THR A 101 -13.63 6.74 1.49
N HIS A 102 -14.75 7.43 1.71
CA HIS A 102 -15.54 8.00 0.63
C HIS A 102 -14.83 9.21 0.01
N ILE A 103 -14.88 9.29 -1.32
CA ILE A 103 -14.51 10.47 -2.09
C ILE A 103 -15.68 10.84 -3.00
N GLN A 104 -16.02 12.13 -3.01
CA GLN A 104 -17.06 12.66 -3.88
C GLN A 104 -16.57 12.69 -5.32
N GLY A 105 -17.29 12.04 -6.23
CA GLY A 105 -16.98 12.01 -7.66
C GLY A 105 -17.05 10.63 -8.28
N ASN A 106 -16.81 10.54 -9.57
CA ASN A 106 -16.84 9.29 -10.33
C ASN A 106 -15.43 8.81 -10.67
N ALA A 107 -15.25 7.49 -10.76
CA ALA A 107 -14.00 6.85 -11.15
C ALA A 107 -14.26 5.55 -11.95
N ARG A 108 -15.22 5.59 -12.88
CA ARG A 108 -15.57 4.46 -13.74
C ARG A 108 -14.77 4.44 -15.03
N THR A 109 -14.34 5.61 -15.49
CA THR A 109 -13.53 5.78 -16.69
C THR A 109 -12.17 6.42 -16.37
N ALA A 110 -11.20 6.25 -17.26
CA ALA A 110 -9.88 6.87 -17.10
C ALA A 110 -9.93 8.41 -17.10
N GLU A 111 -10.93 9.00 -17.75
CA GLU A 111 -11.13 10.45 -17.78
C GLU A 111 -11.66 10.96 -16.45
N GLU A 112 -12.69 10.30 -15.89
CA GLU A 112 -13.21 10.58 -14.55
C GLU A 112 -12.12 10.47 -13.49
N VAL A 113 -11.26 9.43 -13.57
CA VAL A 113 -10.14 9.27 -12.66
C VAL A 113 -9.12 10.39 -12.79
N ARG A 114 -8.83 10.88 -14.00
CA ARG A 114 -7.93 12.03 -14.19
C ARG A 114 -8.52 13.29 -13.55
N THR A 115 -9.81 13.52 -13.74
CA THR A 115 -10.53 14.65 -13.13
C THR A 115 -10.50 14.56 -11.61
N LEU A 116 -10.81 13.38 -11.07
CA LEU A 116 -10.79 13.13 -9.63
C LEU A 116 -9.38 13.32 -9.05
N ALA A 117 -8.35 12.79 -9.71
CA ALA A 117 -6.96 12.91 -9.29
C ALA A 117 -6.42 14.36 -9.31
N ALA A 118 -7.05 15.25 -10.04
CA ALA A 118 -6.74 16.67 -10.03
C ALA A 118 -7.35 17.41 -8.82
N SER A 119 -8.30 16.81 -8.10
CA SER A 119 -8.93 17.42 -6.93
C SER A 119 -8.01 17.44 -5.71
N ASP A 120 -8.11 18.48 -4.90
CA ASP A 120 -7.31 18.60 -3.67
C ASP A 120 -7.72 17.56 -2.63
N GLU A 121 -9.00 17.20 -2.57
CA GLU A 121 -9.49 16.15 -1.68
C GLU A 121 -8.82 14.81 -2.00
N PHE A 122 -8.77 14.41 -3.26
CA PHE A 122 -8.13 13.16 -3.66
C PHE A 122 -6.64 13.14 -3.32
N ARG A 123 -5.93 14.24 -3.59
CA ARG A 123 -4.50 14.36 -3.28
C ARG A 123 -4.24 14.29 -1.78
N SER A 124 -5.06 14.97 -0.97
CA SER A 124 -4.96 14.90 0.50
C SER A 124 -5.16 13.48 1.00
N ARG A 125 -6.20 12.78 0.53
CA ARG A 125 -6.47 11.39 0.93
C ARG A 125 -5.37 10.42 0.50
N LEU A 126 -4.80 10.62 -0.67
CA LEU A 126 -3.69 9.81 -1.15
C LEU A 126 -2.40 10.05 -0.34
N SER A 127 -2.13 11.29 0.04
CA SER A 127 -1.03 11.66 0.93
C SER A 127 -1.21 11.03 2.32
N GLU A 128 -2.39 11.19 2.92
CA GLU A 128 -2.73 10.57 4.21
C GLU A 128 -2.57 9.05 4.19
N ALA A 129 -2.98 8.40 3.09
CA ALA A 129 -2.82 6.97 2.90
C ALA A 129 -1.34 6.56 2.84
N SER A 130 -0.53 7.33 2.13
CA SER A 130 0.91 7.12 2.00
C SER A 130 1.64 7.30 3.33
N GLU A 131 1.30 8.34 4.08
CA GLU A 131 1.85 8.64 5.40
C GLU A 131 1.44 7.57 6.42
N GLY A 132 0.17 7.16 6.46
CA GLY A 132 -0.32 6.13 7.36
C GLY A 132 0.32 4.75 7.13
N ASP A 133 0.67 4.41 5.89
CA ASP A 133 1.42 3.19 5.59
C ASP A 133 2.87 3.30 6.10
N LEU A 134 3.52 4.45 5.91
CA LEU A 134 4.85 4.71 6.46
C LEU A 134 4.86 4.70 7.98
N ASP A 135 3.91 5.35 8.64
CA ASP A 135 3.77 5.35 10.11
C ASP A 135 3.64 3.93 10.65
N SER A 136 2.86 3.09 9.97
CA SER A 136 2.68 1.69 10.35
C SER A 136 3.99 0.92 10.30
N VAL A 137 4.75 1.04 9.22
CA VAL A 137 6.03 0.33 9.06
C VAL A 137 7.11 0.91 9.99
N MET A 138 7.12 2.23 10.18
CA MET A 138 8.01 2.87 11.16
C MET A 138 7.70 2.43 12.58
N GLY A 139 6.42 2.26 12.94
CA GLY A 139 6.03 1.70 14.23
C GLY A 139 6.55 0.28 14.47
N VAL A 140 6.56 -0.57 13.43
CA VAL A 140 7.20 -1.90 13.51
C VAL A 140 8.71 -1.76 13.70
N LEU A 141 9.35 -0.90 12.93
CA LEU A 141 10.78 -0.65 13.02
C LEU A 141 11.18 -0.18 14.44
N GLU A 142 10.49 0.82 14.98
CA GLU A 142 10.76 1.32 16.33
C GLU A 142 10.56 0.24 17.41
N LYS A 143 9.50 -0.56 17.31
CA LYS A 143 9.28 -1.68 18.23
C LYS A 143 10.45 -2.65 18.21
N ARG A 144 10.97 -2.98 17.02
CA ARG A 144 12.11 -3.90 16.88
C ARG A 144 13.43 -3.31 17.35
N LEU A 145 13.64 -2.01 17.14
CA LEU A 145 14.82 -1.32 17.67
C LEU A 145 14.88 -1.30 19.20
N ASN A 146 13.74 -1.40 19.87
CA ASN A 146 13.65 -1.36 21.34
C ASN A 146 13.80 -2.74 22.01
N THR A 147 14.04 -3.81 21.25
CA THR A 147 14.25 -5.17 21.79
C THR A 147 15.49 -5.80 21.14
N SER A 148 16.30 -6.51 21.93
CA SER A 148 17.49 -7.21 21.41
C SER A 148 17.15 -8.23 20.32
N GLU A 149 16.11 -9.05 20.53
CA GLU A 149 15.63 -9.99 19.54
C GLU A 149 15.10 -9.31 18.27
N GLY A 150 14.52 -8.11 18.41
CA GLY A 150 14.02 -7.31 17.30
C GLY A 150 15.15 -6.74 16.44
N ILE A 151 16.25 -6.27 17.06
CA ILE A 151 17.40 -5.73 16.35
C ILE A 151 17.99 -6.78 15.39
N ASP A 152 18.08 -8.04 15.80
CA ASP A 152 18.60 -9.14 14.98
C ASP A 152 17.75 -9.41 13.71
N THR A 153 16.53 -8.88 13.67
CA THR A 153 15.62 -8.96 12.50
C THR A 153 15.73 -7.75 11.57
N LEU A 154 16.61 -6.81 11.88
CA LEU A 154 16.82 -5.59 11.10
C LEU A 154 18.13 -5.66 10.31
N MET A 155 18.08 -5.15 9.11
CA MET A 155 19.20 -4.96 8.21
C MET A 155 19.44 -3.47 8.10
N LEU A 156 20.50 -2.95 8.75
CA LEU A 156 20.72 -1.51 8.93
C LEU A 156 21.79 -0.93 7.97
N SER A 157 22.30 -1.74 7.06
CA SER A 157 23.24 -1.30 6.04
C SER A 157 22.80 -1.73 4.65
N LEU A 158 23.34 -1.07 3.62
CA LEU A 158 23.09 -1.47 2.23
C LEU A 158 23.56 -2.90 1.97
N ASP A 159 24.69 -3.30 2.54
CA ASP A 159 25.28 -4.63 2.37
C ASP A 159 24.41 -5.70 3.02
N ASP A 160 23.86 -5.45 4.22
CA ASP A 160 22.96 -6.36 4.90
C ASP A 160 21.63 -6.52 4.13
N VAL A 161 21.07 -5.41 3.65
CA VAL A 161 19.83 -5.43 2.86
C VAL A 161 20.05 -6.17 1.54
N GLU A 162 21.20 -5.97 0.89
CA GLU A 162 21.56 -6.74 -0.31
C GLU A 162 21.71 -8.23 0.01
N ALA A 163 22.44 -8.58 1.07
CA ALA A 163 22.61 -9.97 1.49
C ALA A 163 21.24 -10.63 1.76
N GLY A 164 20.33 -9.94 2.44
CA GLY A 164 18.98 -10.42 2.67
C GLY A 164 18.17 -10.55 1.37
N VAL A 165 18.20 -9.54 0.51
CA VAL A 165 17.45 -9.55 -0.75
C VAL A 165 17.94 -10.63 -1.70
N TYR A 166 19.23 -10.93 -1.75
CA TYR A 166 19.79 -11.97 -2.60
C TYR A 166 19.80 -13.35 -1.92
N GLY A 167 19.65 -13.41 -0.60
CA GLY A 167 19.63 -14.63 0.21
C GLY A 167 18.35 -15.48 0.04
N GLU A 168 18.24 -16.53 0.83
CA GLU A 168 17.07 -17.43 0.79
C GLU A 168 15.81 -16.78 1.40
N GLU A 169 15.98 -16.02 2.50
CA GLU A 169 14.91 -15.36 3.23
C GLU A 169 14.97 -13.83 2.99
N PRO A 170 14.28 -13.30 1.96
CA PRO A 170 14.27 -11.88 1.72
C PRO A 170 13.50 -11.12 2.82
N PRO A 171 13.86 -9.84 3.11
CA PRO A 171 13.12 -9.02 4.05
C PRO A 171 11.67 -8.84 3.61
N GLU A 172 10.77 -8.61 4.56
CA GLU A 172 9.38 -8.28 4.27
C GLU A 172 9.24 -6.84 3.73
N TYR A 173 10.01 -5.92 4.34
CA TYR A 173 10.01 -4.51 3.97
C TYR A 173 11.43 -3.99 3.73
N ILE A 174 11.56 -3.05 2.80
CA ILE A 174 12.71 -2.17 2.66
C ILE A 174 12.22 -0.74 2.69
N LEU A 175 12.72 0.02 3.66
CA LEU A 175 12.55 1.47 3.74
C LEU A 175 13.84 2.13 3.27
N VAL A 176 13.73 3.13 2.40
CA VAL A 176 14.89 3.85 1.88
C VAL A 176 14.54 5.33 1.69
N THR A 177 15.43 6.24 2.09
CA THR A 177 15.21 7.67 1.84
C THR A 177 15.49 8.02 0.37
N GLU A 178 14.81 9.04 -0.16
CA GLU A 178 15.13 9.59 -1.49
C GLU A 178 16.58 10.03 -1.60
N GLU A 179 17.12 10.62 -0.53
CA GLU A 179 18.50 11.07 -0.49
C GLU A 179 19.49 9.90 -0.62
N PHE A 180 19.26 8.80 0.10
CA PHE A 180 20.06 7.58 -0.01
C PHE A 180 20.01 7.02 -1.43
N THR A 181 18.82 6.93 -2.00
CA THR A 181 18.62 6.43 -3.38
C THR A 181 19.36 7.32 -4.40
N ARG A 182 19.42 8.62 -4.16
CA ARG A 182 20.13 9.58 -5.01
C ARG A 182 21.65 9.41 -4.91
N ARG A 183 22.17 9.23 -3.69
CA ARG A 183 23.61 9.02 -3.43
C ARG A 183 24.11 7.69 -3.97
N HIS A 184 23.34 6.62 -3.83
CA HIS A 184 23.69 5.26 -4.24
C HIS A 184 22.93 4.80 -5.49
N ARG A 185 22.69 5.71 -6.43
CA ARG A 185 21.73 5.57 -7.54
C ARG A 185 21.77 4.22 -8.28
N GLY A 186 22.94 3.77 -8.72
CA GLY A 186 23.06 2.54 -9.48
C GLY A 186 22.80 1.28 -8.65
N ARG A 187 23.36 1.24 -7.43
CA ARG A 187 23.29 0.09 -6.54
C ARG A 187 21.90 -0.02 -5.90
N ALA A 188 21.41 1.07 -5.32
CA ALA A 188 20.08 1.10 -4.69
C ALA A 188 18.96 0.81 -5.69
N GLN A 189 19.05 1.32 -6.91
CA GLN A 189 18.02 1.05 -7.93
C GLN A 189 17.97 -0.42 -8.33
N ARG A 190 19.13 -1.06 -8.52
CA ARG A 190 19.21 -2.50 -8.84
C ARG A 190 18.66 -3.33 -7.70
N LEU A 191 19.06 -3.01 -6.46
CA LEU A 191 18.57 -3.67 -5.26
C LEU A 191 17.03 -3.61 -5.15
N LEU A 192 16.45 -2.41 -5.24
CA LEU A 192 15.00 -2.22 -5.13
C LEU A 192 14.24 -2.96 -6.25
N GLN A 193 14.81 -3.03 -7.45
CA GLN A 193 14.20 -3.78 -8.54
C GLN A 193 14.19 -5.29 -8.27
N VAL A 194 15.29 -5.84 -7.76
CA VAL A 194 15.37 -7.27 -7.40
C VAL A 194 14.45 -7.57 -6.23
N ALA A 195 14.44 -6.71 -5.20
CA ALA A 195 13.56 -6.82 -4.05
C ALA A 195 12.08 -6.88 -4.48
N GLN A 196 11.64 -5.97 -5.35
CA GLN A 196 10.27 -5.98 -5.88
C GLN A 196 9.95 -7.25 -6.68
N ASN A 197 10.88 -7.76 -7.46
CA ASN A 197 10.69 -9.02 -8.20
C ASN A 197 10.57 -10.22 -7.26
N ARG A 198 11.16 -10.14 -6.08
CA ARG A 198 11.08 -11.16 -5.01
C ARG A 198 9.90 -10.96 -4.05
N GLY A 199 9.01 -9.99 -4.32
CA GLY A 199 7.83 -9.72 -3.50
C GLY A 199 8.10 -8.90 -2.23
N VAL A 200 9.31 -8.35 -2.08
CA VAL A 200 9.65 -7.46 -0.96
C VAL A 200 8.92 -6.13 -1.10
N LYS A 201 8.26 -5.69 -0.04
CA LYS A 201 7.56 -4.41 0.01
C LYS A 201 8.57 -3.27 0.16
N THR A 202 8.74 -2.48 -0.88
CA THR A 202 9.70 -1.36 -0.87
C THR A 202 9.00 -0.02 -0.74
N ARG A 203 9.50 0.87 0.13
CA ARG A 203 9.01 2.23 0.31
C ARG A 203 10.15 3.22 0.22
N THR A 204 9.98 4.22 -0.65
CA THR A 204 10.86 5.38 -0.68
C THR A 204 10.25 6.48 0.17
N VAL A 205 11.03 6.96 1.14
CA VAL A 205 10.59 7.97 2.10
C VAL A 205 11.02 9.34 1.59
N PRO A 206 10.06 10.27 1.41
CA PRO A 206 10.34 11.59 0.86
C PRO A 206 11.20 12.43 1.81
N THR A 207 12.07 13.25 1.20
CA THR A 207 12.93 14.19 1.92
C THR A 207 12.09 15.21 2.71
N GLY A 208 12.53 15.56 3.90
CA GLY A 208 11.86 16.56 4.76
C GLY A 208 10.80 15.99 5.69
N SER A 209 10.44 14.72 5.58
CA SER A 209 9.56 14.07 6.55
C SER A 209 10.33 13.65 7.81
N TRP A 210 9.62 13.51 8.94
CA TRP A 210 10.22 12.97 10.17
C TRP A 210 10.73 11.54 9.98
N HIS A 211 10.03 10.75 9.14
CA HIS A 211 10.43 9.40 8.75
C HIS A 211 11.80 9.39 8.07
N ALA A 212 12.04 10.34 7.15
CA ALA A 212 13.34 10.46 6.47
C ALA A 212 14.45 10.81 7.47
N SER A 213 14.19 11.73 8.39
CA SER A 213 15.14 12.10 9.44
C SER A 213 15.49 10.91 10.33
N ARG A 214 14.48 10.12 10.69
CA ARG A 214 14.67 8.91 11.51
C ARG A 214 15.44 7.83 10.76
N LEU A 215 15.08 7.55 9.51
CA LEU A 215 15.81 6.58 8.68
C LEU A 215 17.25 7.04 8.40
N PHE A 216 17.48 8.34 8.26
CA PHE A 216 18.82 8.87 8.08
C PHE A 216 19.74 8.54 9.27
N GLN A 217 19.22 8.61 10.51
CA GLN A 217 19.96 8.19 11.71
C GLN A 217 20.33 6.70 11.70
N LEU A 218 19.58 5.88 10.96
CA LEU A 218 19.79 4.44 10.80
C LEU A 218 20.58 4.08 9.51
N GLY A 219 21.20 5.09 8.85
CA GLY A 219 21.98 4.86 7.64
C GLY A 219 21.25 5.11 6.32
N GLY A 220 19.96 5.50 6.35
CA GLY A 220 19.18 5.90 5.18
C GLY A 220 18.51 4.76 4.41
N ILE A 221 18.83 3.50 4.72
CA ILE A 221 18.18 2.29 4.22
C ILE A 221 18.02 1.28 5.35
N VAL A 222 16.85 0.66 5.46
CA VAL A 222 16.57 -0.38 6.45
C VAL A 222 15.77 -1.50 5.81
N GLY A 223 16.24 -2.73 5.99
CA GLY A 223 15.48 -3.96 5.73
C GLY A 223 14.85 -4.49 7.01
N VAL A 224 13.61 -4.95 6.93
CA VAL A 224 12.85 -5.53 8.05
C VAL A 224 12.49 -6.97 7.69
N ALA A 225 13.07 -7.95 8.38
CA ALA A 225 12.78 -9.35 8.15
C ALA A 225 11.32 -9.70 8.50
N SER A 226 10.79 -10.76 7.90
CA SER A 226 9.48 -11.29 8.29
C SER A 226 9.52 -11.81 9.73
N GLU A 227 8.46 -11.59 10.51
CA GLU A 227 8.33 -12.30 11.78
C GLU A 227 8.18 -13.80 11.49
N LYS A 228 9.16 -14.61 11.91
CA LYS A 228 9.00 -16.07 11.90
C LYS A 228 7.77 -16.37 12.75
N ARG A 229 6.69 -16.86 12.13
CA ARG A 229 5.61 -17.48 12.88
C ARG A 229 6.22 -18.65 13.64
N THR A 230 6.44 -18.47 14.92
CA THR A 230 6.73 -19.58 15.82
C THR A 230 5.50 -20.50 15.73
N ARG A 231 5.62 -21.59 14.97
CA ARG A 231 4.61 -22.66 15.03
C ARG A 231 4.75 -23.26 16.41
N GLY A 232 3.85 -22.86 17.34
CA GLY A 232 3.57 -23.61 18.53
C GLY A 232 2.75 -24.84 18.20
#